data_70877d6d142a61279f8db1f51465a3b9
#
_entry.id   70877d6d142a61279f8db1f51465a3b9
#
_cell.length_a   1.000
_cell.length_b   1.000
_cell.length_c   1.000
_cell.angle_alpha   90.00
_cell.angle_beta   90.00
_cell.angle_gamma   90.00
#
_symmetry.space_group_name_H-M   'P 1'
#
loop_
_entity.id
_entity.type
_entity.pdbx_description
1 polymer ?
#
loop_
_entity_poly.entity_id
_entity_poly.type
_entity_poly.pdbx_seq_one_letter_code
_entity_poly.pdbx_strand_id
1 'polypeptide(L)'
;VRGETAQIVKDYTRECVTQVLEEYPDLTGFGLTLGEGMAGMTPQEREAWMTETIIEGMRRANRPSKLVHRVPFSSTTESLGNTSVETERITRASIEREADMGFTEGPIFADFKFNWSHSLSTPKLIKVHGGPLYDTYFNPVSDKYKVTWTARNEDIFCLRWGVPEFVRAHVKLNSPAYVGGYFIGSETYIPAKDYFTTDMSKANWKWAFERQWLYYKIWGRLLYDSDTPDEVFHAEFIRRYGKDGENLLKASSLAGITPLVFASNTDCGWDFTLYSEGLMALVPKDRNRPGTPLEEYVSIDRLIHQNPLDTSFVKVADYVERILAGGSFTKERVTPPQIADSLERNAKQALKLVENINPAKNQNAALIYEVADIKTWANLGLHYAEKIRGAIALQTYRVNGNKTYQQQAIRHLSKGLEYWDKVIEITRPLYNDMPLVHYSEQGGKHWKENDHLRFHWALIRPDVAKDLEIAKR
;
A
#
# COMPACT_ATOMS: atom_id res chain seq x y z
N VAL A 1 23.57 -5.00 12.19
CA VAL A 1 24.71 -4.89 13.12
C VAL A 1 24.85 -6.23 13.80
N ARG A 2 26.05 -6.80 13.81
CA ARG A 2 26.33 -8.03 14.55
C ARG A 2 26.93 -7.65 15.91
N GLY A 3 26.47 -8.30 16.98
CA GLY A 3 26.99 -8.07 18.34
C GLY A 3 26.22 -7.02 19.14
N GLU A 4 24.98 -6.72 18.77
CA GLU A 4 24.09 -5.77 19.48
C GLU A 4 23.89 -6.11 20.94
N THR A 5 24.06 -7.37 21.32
CA THR A 5 23.99 -7.82 22.73
C THR A 5 25.25 -7.53 23.52
N ALA A 6 26.36 -7.21 22.86
CA ALA A 6 27.61 -6.91 23.55
C ALA A 6 27.51 -5.61 24.35
N GLN A 7 28.06 -5.60 25.58
CA GLN A 7 27.98 -4.44 26.49
C GLN A 7 28.55 -3.17 25.85
N ILE A 8 29.68 -3.29 25.15
CA ILE A 8 30.31 -2.16 24.46
C ILE A 8 29.38 -1.51 23.41
N VAL A 9 28.56 -2.31 22.71
CA VAL A 9 27.59 -1.80 21.71
C VAL A 9 26.43 -1.09 22.41
N LYS A 10 25.94 -1.64 23.51
CA LYS A 10 24.90 -0.99 24.32
C LYS A 10 25.39 0.36 24.88
N ASP A 11 26.59 0.40 25.43
CA ASP A 11 27.18 1.61 26.02
C ASP A 11 27.43 2.67 24.94
N TYR A 12 27.95 2.27 23.80
CA TYR A 12 28.18 3.17 22.66
C TYR A 12 26.85 3.72 22.11
N THR A 13 25.84 2.86 21.91
CA THR A 13 24.52 3.31 21.43
C THR A 13 23.90 4.31 22.38
N ARG A 14 23.95 4.05 23.67
CA ARG A 14 23.44 4.94 24.73
C ARG A 14 24.11 6.30 24.68
N GLU A 15 25.45 6.32 24.61
CA GLU A 15 26.23 7.53 24.52
C GLU A 15 25.90 8.32 23.26
N CYS A 16 25.81 7.69 22.11
CA CYS A 16 25.44 8.33 20.86
C CYS A 16 24.05 9.02 20.95
N VAL A 17 23.07 8.36 21.57
CA VAL A 17 21.74 8.96 21.77
C VAL A 17 21.81 10.20 22.63
N THR A 18 22.58 10.14 23.74
CA THR A 18 22.77 11.28 24.62
C THR A 18 23.43 12.43 23.88
N GLN A 19 24.55 12.20 23.22
CA GLN A 19 25.27 13.21 22.44
C GLN A 19 24.43 13.85 21.35
N VAL A 20 23.69 13.06 20.58
CA VAL A 20 22.82 13.60 19.51
C VAL A 20 21.77 14.57 20.07
N LEU A 21 21.18 14.27 21.22
CA LEU A 21 20.21 15.17 21.83
C LEU A 21 20.85 16.44 22.42
N GLU A 22 22.10 16.35 22.89
CA GLU A 22 22.86 17.50 23.40
C GLU A 22 23.37 18.38 22.26
N GLU A 23 23.91 17.80 21.21
CA GLU A 23 24.50 18.55 20.09
C GLU A 23 23.45 19.16 19.14
N TYR A 24 22.24 18.56 19.04
CA TYR A 24 21.18 19.03 18.16
C TYR A 24 19.95 19.48 18.96
N PRO A 25 19.95 20.68 19.53
CA PRO A 25 18.87 21.17 20.41
C PRO A 25 17.53 21.30 19.70
N ASP A 26 17.52 21.44 18.36
CA ASP A 26 16.32 21.56 17.56
C ASP A 26 15.73 20.17 17.17
N LEU A 27 16.44 19.08 17.49
CA LEU A 27 15.92 17.73 17.23
C LEU A 27 14.76 17.43 18.18
N THR A 28 13.58 17.17 17.63
CA THR A 28 12.35 16.95 18.41
C THR A 28 12.37 15.63 19.18
N GLY A 29 13.01 14.58 18.63
CA GLY A 29 13.08 13.25 19.26
C GLY A 29 13.50 12.15 18.30
N PHE A 30 13.21 10.90 18.67
CA PHE A 30 13.58 9.71 17.92
C PHE A 30 12.37 8.93 17.45
N GLY A 31 12.49 8.32 16.26
CA GLY A 31 11.65 7.22 15.78
C GLY A 31 12.46 5.94 15.72
N LEU A 32 11.97 4.87 16.32
CA LEU A 32 12.67 3.61 16.46
C LEU A 32 11.92 2.48 15.79
N THR A 33 12.65 1.61 15.10
CA THR A 33 12.15 0.35 14.57
C THR A 33 12.96 -0.78 15.17
N LEU A 34 12.33 -1.51 16.10
CA LEU A 34 12.95 -2.69 16.71
C LEU A 34 12.66 -3.94 15.88
N GLY A 35 13.57 -4.87 15.92
CA GLY A 35 13.34 -6.26 15.54
C GLY A 35 13.89 -6.71 14.21
N GLU A 36 14.01 -5.85 13.19
CA GLU A 36 14.50 -6.29 11.87
C GLU A 36 15.98 -6.72 11.88
N GLY A 37 16.80 -6.15 12.74
CA GLY A 37 18.22 -6.51 12.89
C GLY A 37 18.54 -7.33 14.13
N MET A 38 17.55 -7.67 14.95
CA MET A 38 17.73 -8.28 16.28
C MET A 38 17.34 -9.76 16.28
N ALA A 39 17.78 -10.48 15.26
CA ALA A 39 17.58 -11.93 15.18
C ALA A 39 18.29 -12.63 16.34
N GLY A 40 17.65 -13.65 16.91
CA GLY A 40 18.14 -14.39 18.07
C GLY A 40 17.68 -13.84 19.41
N MET A 41 17.05 -12.66 19.48
CA MET A 41 16.52 -12.08 20.71
C MET A 41 15.03 -12.38 20.88
N THR A 42 14.62 -12.67 22.08
CA THR A 42 13.20 -12.75 22.47
C THR A 42 12.56 -11.36 22.46
N PRO A 43 11.21 -11.23 22.42
CA PRO A 43 10.53 -9.95 22.58
C PRO A 43 10.96 -9.19 23.84
N GLN A 44 11.11 -9.89 24.97
CA GLN A 44 11.55 -9.29 26.22
C GLN A 44 12.97 -8.73 26.14
N GLU A 45 13.89 -9.46 25.52
CA GLU A 45 15.29 -9.01 25.33
C GLU A 45 15.38 -7.81 24.42
N ARG A 46 14.55 -7.71 23.37
CA ARG A 46 14.49 -6.54 22.50
C ARG A 46 14.02 -5.29 23.24
N GLU A 47 12.93 -5.41 24.02
CA GLU A 47 12.42 -4.29 24.83
C GLU A 47 13.43 -3.89 25.91
N ALA A 48 14.07 -4.85 26.57
CA ALA A 48 15.13 -4.56 27.55
C ALA A 48 16.30 -3.82 26.89
N TRP A 49 16.73 -4.27 25.72
CA TRP A 49 17.81 -3.62 24.96
C TRP A 49 17.46 -2.17 24.62
N MET A 50 16.24 -1.92 24.19
CA MET A 50 15.76 -0.57 23.89
C MET A 50 15.79 0.30 25.15
N THR A 51 15.28 -0.19 26.28
CA THR A 51 15.29 0.53 27.56
C THR A 51 16.70 0.85 28.00
N GLU A 52 17.63 -0.13 27.94
CA GLU A 52 19.02 0.03 28.38
C GLU A 52 19.85 0.96 27.49
N THR A 53 19.49 1.12 26.25
CA THR A 53 20.25 1.90 25.26
C THR A 53 19.55 3.22 24.93
N ILE A 54 18.49 3.19 24.15
CA ILE A 54 17.85 4.38 23.60
C ILE A 54 17.16 5.19 24.70
N ILE A 55 16.32 4.55 25.49
CA ILE A 55 15.53 5.23 26.54
C ILE A 55 16.47 5.80 27.59
N GLU A 56 17.46 5.03 28.05
CA GLU A 56 18.44 5.51 29.03
C GLU A 56 19.33 6.61 28.43
N GLY A 57 19.67 6.56 27.15
CA GLY A 57 20.38 7.64 26.47
C GLY A 57 19.57 8.93 26.39
N MET A 58 18.28 8.83 26.06
CA MET A 58 17.36 9.98 26.07
C MET A 58 17.22 10.56 27.48
N ARG A 59 17.11 9.71 28.50
CA ARG A 59 17.01 10.16 29.91
C ARG A 59 18.24 10.89 30.38
N ARG A 60 19.45 10.44 30.00
CA ARG A 60 20.73 11.05 30.34
C ARG A 60 20.92 12.45 29.75
N ALA A 61 20.41 12.68 28.54
CA ALA A 61 20.48 14.00 27.92
C ALA A 61 19.70 15.09 28.71
N ASN A 62 18.91 14.68 29.69
CA ASN A 62 18.15 15.60 30.58
C ASN A 62 17.30 16.63 29.81
N ARG A 63 16.85 16.25 28.63
CA ARG A 63 16.00 17.06 27.76
C ARG A 63 14.81 16.19 27.27
N PRO A 64 13.58 16.48 27.75
CA PRO A 64 12.42 15.77 27.27
C PRO A 64 12.30 15.81 25.75
N SER A 65 12.11 14.68 25.11
CA SER A 65 12.06 14.55 23.67
C SER A 65 10.94 13.60 23.28
N LYS A 66 10.44 13.72 22.05
CA LYS A 66 9.39 12.81 21.55
C LYS A 66 9.97 11.44 21.18
N LEU A 67 9.18 10.42 21.41
CA LEU A 67 9.52 9.05 21.02
C LEU A 67 8.40 8.44 20.17
N VAL A 68 8.76 7.95 18.98
CA VAL A 68 7.94 7.04 18.19
C VAL A 68 8.52 5.66 18.33
N HIS A 69 7.83 4.80 19.03
CA HIS A 69 8.20 3.40 19.23
C HIS A 69 7.43 2.54 18.24
N ARG A 70 8.10 2.06 17.23
CA ARG A 70 7.48 1.12 16.30
C ARG A 70 7.30 -0.23 16.98
N VAL A 71 6.12 -0.79 16.82
CA VAL A 71 5.78 -2.09 17.39
C VAL A 71 6.68 -3.18 16.81
N PRO A 72 7.24 -4.09 17.62
CA PRO A 72 8.14 -5.13 17.15
C PRO A 72 7.46 -6.05 16.15
N PHE A 73 8.21 -6.41 15.13
CA PHE A 73 7.71 -7.23 14.03
C PHE A 73 7.58 -8.71 14.37
N SER A 74 8.36 -9.19 15.31
CA SER A 74 8.55 -10.62 15.45
C SER A 74 8.28 -11.11 16.85
N SER A 75 7.47 -12.15 16.95
CA SER A 75 7.18 -12.90 18.18
C SER A 75 8.20 -14.00 18.45
N THR A 76 9.07 -14.33 17.48
CA THR A 76 10.06 -15.39 17.62
C THR A 76 11.45 -14.89 17.31
N THR A 77 12.47 -15.67 17.71
CA THR A 77 13.88 -15.38 17.41
C THR A 77 14.24 -15.61 15.94
N GLU A 78 13.42 -16.34 15.19
CA GLU A 78 13.72 -16.81 13.84
C GLU A 78 12.84 -16.20 12.76
N SER A 79 11.64 -15.75 13.11
CA SER A 79 10.65 -15.26 12.15
C SER A 79 10.50 -13.76 12.22
N LEU A 80 10.78 -13.06 11.12
CA LEU A 80 10.51 -11.65 10.98
C LEU A 80 9.05 -11.42 10.55
N GLY A 81 8.45 -10.36 11.07
CA GLY A 81 7.14 -9.89 10.62
C GLY A 81 5.90 -10.57 11.23
N ASN A 82 6.06 -11.55 12.11
CA ASN A 82 4.94 -12.19 12.78
C ASN A 82 4.82 -11.70 14.23
N THR A 83 3.68 -11.16 14.60
CA THR A 83 3.37 -10.79 15.99
C THR A 83 2.48 -11.86 16.66
N SER A 84 2.34 -11.76 17.97
CA SER A 84 1.44 -12.57 18.78
C SER A 84 0.84 -11.74 19.91
N VAL A 85 -0.26 -12.18 20.48
CA VAL A 85 -0.88 -11.52 21.64
C VAL A 85 0.13 -11.36 22.79
N GLU A 86 0.98 -12.34 23.00
CA GLU A 86 2.02 -12.30 24.05
C GLU A 86 3.05 -11.21 23.75
N THR A 87 3.56 -11.16 22.52
CA THR A 87 4.50 -10.10 22.08
C THR A 87 3.92 -8.71 22.25
N GLU A 88 2.66 -8.52 21.86
CA GLU A 88 1.98 -7.24 22.00
C GLU A 88 1.84 -6.82 23.47
N ARG A 89 1.49 -7.75 24.35
CA ARG A 89 1.43 -7.49 25.80
C ARG A 89 2.77 -7.08 26.38
N ILE A 90 3.86 -7.74 25.95
CA ILE A 90 5.22 -7.42 26.39
C ILE A 90 5.59 -6.01 25.98
N THR A 91 5.40 -5.66 24.68
CA THR A 91 5.69 -4.33 24.15
C THR A 91 4.83 -3.26 24.81
N ARG A 92 3.53 -3.50 24.96
CA ARG A 92 2.63 -2.58 25.67
C ARG A 92 3.10 -2.31 27.09
N ALA A 93 3.41 -3.35 27.85
CA ALA A 93 3.90 -3.20 29.23
C ALA A 93 5.25 -2.43 29.29
N SER A 94 6.11 -2.61 28.29
CA SER A 94 7.36 -1.85 28.16
C SER A 94 7.08 -0.38 27.92
N ILE A 95 6.26 -0.03 26.93
CA ILE A 95 5.90 1.36 26.59
C ILE A 95 5.24 2.07 27.80
N GLU A 96 4.31 1.40 28.49
CA GLU A 96 3.62 1.98 29.65
C GLU A 96 4.60 2.23 30.82
N ARG A 97 5.55 1.35 31.05
CA ARG A 97 6.61 1.56 32.05
C ARG A 97 7.55 2.70 31.66
N GLU A 98 7.93 2.78 30.39
CA GLU A 98 8.84 3.79 29.85
C GLU A 98 8.21 5.18 29.88
N ALA A 99 6.92 5.30 29.63
CA ALA A 99 6.19 6.56 29.73
C ALA A 99 6.28 7.20 31.13
N ASP A 100 6.42 6.37 32.17
CA ASP A 100 6.57 6.85 33.57
C ASP A 100 8.00 7.25 33.92
N MET A 101 8.98 7.08 33.03
CA MET A 101 10.40 7.42 33.30
C MET A 101 10.73 8.90 33.12
N GLY A 102 9.82 9.73 32.65
CA GLY A 102 9.94 11.19 32.59
C GLY A 102 10.93 11.75 31.55
N PHE A 103 11.29 10.97 30.52
CA PHE A 103 12.21 11.40 29.46
C PHE A 103 11.50 11.93 28.20
N THR A 104 10.18 11.81 28.12
CA THR A 104 9.41 12.21 26.94
C THR A 104 8.72 13.54 27.10
N GLU A 105 8.65 14.27 25.99
CA GLU A 105 7.77 15.43 25.82
C GLU A 105 6.44 14.95 25.22
N GLY A 106 5.42 14.82 26.06
CA GLY A 106 4.12 14.27 25.70
C GLY A 106 4.12 12.73 25.66
N PRO A 107 3.09 12.12 25.07
CA PRO A 107 2.95 10.66 25.06
C PRO A 107 4.00 10.01 24.15
N ILE A 108 4.38 8.79 24.47
CA ILE A 108 5.05 7.90 23.51
C ILE A 108 4.07 7.59 22.40
N PHE A 109 4.55 7.53 21.16
CA PHE A 109 3.75 7.11 20.00
C PHE A 109 4.10 5.68 19.64
N ALA A 110 3.13 4.77 19.80
CA ALA A 110 3.24 3.39 19.34
C ALA A 110 2.81 3.29 17.88
N ASP A 111 3.75 3.01 16.98
CA ASP A 111 3.54 3.04 15.53
C ASP A 111 3.24 1.65 14.95
N PHE A 112 2.19 1.59 14.13
CA PHE A 112 1.71 0.37 13.50
C PHE A 112 1.64 0.50 11.98
N LYS A 113 2.01 -0.55 11.28
CA LYS A 113 1.74 -0.68 9.85
C LYS A 113 0.26 -0.98 9.63
N PHE A 114 -0.49 0.00 9.13
CA PHE A 114 -1.89 -0.17 8.79
C PHE A 114 -2.03 -1.10 7.57
N ASN A 115 -2.69 -2.24 7.73
CA ASN A 115 -2.86 -3.22 6.66
C ASN A 115 -1.57 -3.49 5.86
N TRP A 116 -0.46 -3.76 6.53
CA TRP A 116 0.87 -3.87 5.90
C TRP A 116 1.39 -2.57 5.28
N SER A 117 0.98 -1.42 5.80
CA SER A 117 1.31 -0.09 5.31
C SER A 117 0.67 0.30 3.98
N HIS A 118 -0.28 -0.48 3.47
CA HIS A 118 -0.98 -0.14 2.23
C HIS A 118 -1.99 0.97 2.45
N SER A 119 -1.63 2.20 2.09
CA SER A 119 -2.50 3.37 2.22
C SER A 119 -3.74 3.31 1.32
N LEU A 120 -3.73 2.45 0.33
CA LEU A 120 -4.77 2.31 -0.70
C LEU A 120 -5.62 1.05 -0.52
N SER A 121 -5.42 0.30 0.54
CA SER A 121 -6.30 -0.83 0.87
C SER A 121 -7.62 -0.34 1.47
N THR A 122 -8.44 -1.28 1.95
CA THR A 122 -9.67 -0.93 2.66
C THR A 122 -9.42 0.05 3.82
N PRO A 123 -10.35 1.00 4.10
CA PRO A 123 -10.22 1.86 5.28
C PRO A 123 -10.44 1.11 6.61
N LYS A 124 -10.85 -0.16 6.56
CA LYS A 124 -10.95 -1.01 7.74
C LYS A 124 -9.57 -1.54 8.13
N LEU A 125 -9.25 -1.46 9.40
CA LEU A 125 -8.07 -2.10 9.94
C LEU A 125 -8.31 -3.62 10.01
N ILE A 126 -7.59 -4.38 9.20
CA ILE A 126 -7.71 -5.83 9.09
C ILE A 126 -6.53 -6.54 9.75
N LYS A 127 -5.33 -5.99 9.58
CA LYS A 127 -4.10 -6.57 10.11
C LYS A 127 -3.06 -5.49 10.43
N VAL A 128 -2.11 -5.85 11.26
CA VAL A 128 -0.91 -5.05 11.52
C VAL A 128 0.33 -5.95 11.38
N HIS A 129 1.43 -5.41 10.89
CA HIS A 129 2.74 -6.08 10.87
C HIS A 129 2.69 -7.60 10.55
N GLY A 130 1.89 -7.99 9.56
CA GLY A 130 1.86 -9.36 9.08
C GLY A 130 1.17 -10.40 9.93
N GLY A 131 0.64 -9.99 11.03
CA GLY A 131 -0.17 -10.82 11.90
C GLY A 131 -1.66 -10.53 11.80
N PRO A 132 -2.49 -11.36 12.40
CA PRO A 132 -3.86 -11.01 12.69
C PRO A 132 -3.89 -9.70 13.49
N LEU A 133 -4.99 -8.97 13.39
CA LEU A 133 -5.22 -7.84 14.27
C LEU A 133 -5.55 -8.36 15.67
N TYR A 134 -4.72 -7.99 16.63
CA TYR A 134 -5.03 -8.11 18.05
C TYR A 134 -5.33 -6.70 18.59
N ASP A 135 -6.24 -6.61 19.54
CA ASP A 135 -6.66 -5.32 20.12
C ASP A 135 -5.89 -4.94 21.40
N THR A 136 -4.83 -5.66 21.70
CA THR A 136 -4.05 -5.56 22.94
C THR A 136 -3.46 -4.18 23.22
N TYR A 137 -3.22 -3.37 22.19
CA TYR A 137 -2.68 -2.01 22.35
C TYR A 137 -3.74 -0.96 22.67
N PHE A 138 -4.99 -1.17 22.33
CA PHE A 138 -6.08 -0.21 22.48
C PHE A 138 -7.31 -0.76 23.18
N ASN A 139 -7.24 -1.96 23.73
CA ASN A 139 -8.29 -2.55 24.54
C ASN A 139 -7.70 -3.24 25.79
N PRO A 140 -7.77 -2.61 26.96
CA PRO A 140 -8.32 -1.27 27.19
C PRO A 140 -7.39 -0.17 26.62
N VAL A 141 -7.97 1.01 26.34
CA VAL A 141 -7.19 2.19 25.91
C VAL A 141 -6.21 2.58 27.03
N SER A 142 -4.96 2.89 26.67
CA SER A 142 -3.95 3.42 27.58
C SER A 142 -3.93 4.96 27.53
N ASP A 143 -3.66 5.59 28.68
CA ASP A 143 -3.39 7.01 28.79
C ASP A 143 -1.89 7.35 28.69
N LYS A 144 -1.03 6.35 28.67
CA LYS A 144 0.44 6.46 28.67
C LYS A 144 1.05 6.67 27.30
N TYR A 145 0.35 6.27 26.23
CA TYR A 145 0.81 6.40 24.86
C TYR A 145 -0.34 6.68 23.89
N LYS A 146 0.01 7.08 22.68
CA LYS A 146 -0.90 7.21 21.54
C LYS A 146 -0.50 6.25 20.44
N VAL A 147 -1.48 5.72 19.72
CA VAL A 147 -1.25 4.91 18.51
C VAL A 147 -0.96 5.85 17.34
N THR A 148 -0.02 5.46 16.47
CA THR A 148 0.15 6.08 15.16
C THR A 148 0.02 5.03 14.06
N TRP A 149 -0.44 5.45 12.88
CA TRP A 149 -0.60 4.59 11.73
C TRP A 149 0.46 4.89 10.67
N THR A 150 1.26 3.91 10.33
CA THR A 150 2.07 3.94 9.11
C THR A 150 1.20 3.46 7.95
N ALA A 151 0.78 4.40 7.11
CA ALA A 151 0.01 4.17 5.90
C ALA A 151 0.78 4.77 4.71
N ARG A 152 1.54 3.95 4.00
CA ARG A 152 2.44 4.36 2.93
C ARG A 152 1.81 4.13 1.57
N ASN A 153 2.44 4.61 0.52
CA ASN A 153 1.97 4.51 -0.85
C ASN A 153 2.84 3.61 -1.73
N GLU A 154 3.40 2.55 -1.19
CA GLU A 154 4.21 1.59 -1.93
C GLU A 154 3.47 0.95 -3.11
N ASP A 155 2.15 0.97 -3.07
CA ASP A 155 1.28 0.41 -4.11
C ASP A 155 1.26 1.25 -5.38
N ILE A 156 1.69 2.51 -5.29
CA ILE A 156 1.67 3.48 -6.38
C ILE A 156 2.99 4.26 -6.42
N PHE A 157 3.63 4.28 -7.55
CA PHE A 157 4.91 4.95 -7.72
C PHE A 157 5.01 5.81 -8.98
N CYS A 158 4.34 5.46 -10.07
CA CYS A 158 4.37 6.19 -11.33
C CYS A 158 3.13 7.05 -11.55
N LEU A 159 1.96 6.46 -11.46
CA LEU A 159 0.71 7.12 -11.73
C LEU A 159 0.30 8.04 -10.58
N ARG A 160 -0.26 9.19 -10.89
CA ARG A 160 -0.90 10.05 -9.88
C ARG A 160 -2.16 9.40 -9.37
N TRP A 161 -2.41 9.62 -8.09
CA TRP A 161 -3.61 9.13 -7.44
C TRP A 161 -4.15 10.14 -6.44
N GLY A 162 -5.49 10.18 -6.31
CA GLY A 162 -6.15 10.95 -5.27
C GLY A 162 -7.65 10.74 -5.28
N VAL A 163 -8.18 10.19 -4.18
CA VAL A 163 -9.62 9.97 -3.95
C VAL A 163 -9.99 10.55 -2.58
N PRO A 164 -10.47 11.81 -2.53
CA PRO A 164 -10.78 12.48 -1.26
C PRO A 164 -11.77 11.71 -0.39
N GLU A 165 -12.81 11.14 -0.98
CA GLU A 165 -13.84 10.36 -0.26
C GLU A 165 -13.23 9.16 0.48
N PHE A 166 -12.32 8.43 -0.16
CA PHE A 166 -11.63 7.30 0.47
C PHE A 166 -10.77 7.76 1.65
N VAL A 167 -9.93 8.78 1.45
CA VAL A 167 -9.05 9.28 2.52
C VAL A 167 -9.86 9.84 3.68
N ARG A 168 -10.94 10.56 3.39
CA ARG A 168 -11.87 11.06 4.41
C ARG A 168 -12.48 9.93 5.23
N ALA A 169 -12.96 8.89 4.56
CA ALA A 169 -13.51 7.71 5.23
C ALA A 169 -12.44 7.00 6.08
N HIS A 170 -11.22 6.88 5.55
CA HIS A 170 -10.09 6.28 6.25
C HIS A 170 -9.75 7.06 7.53
N VAL A 171 -9.59 8.39 7.43
CA VAL A 171 -9.25 9.25 8.57
C VAL A 171 -10.36 9.22 9.62
N LYS A 172 -11.63 9.39 9.20
CA LYS A 172 -12.77 9.37 10.14
C LYS A 172 -12.90 8.04 10.89
N LEU A 173 -12.64 6.94 10.23
CA LEU A 173 -12.74 5.60 10.83
C LEU A 173 -11.57 5.30 11.80
N ASN A 174 -10.38 5.80 11.49
CA ASN A 174 -9.15 5.38 12.17
C ASN A 174 -8.48 6.49 13.01
N SER A 175 -9.21 7.53 13.40
CA SER A 175 -8.73 8.59 14.28
C SER A 175 -9.53 8.71 15.59
N PRO A 176 -9.79 7.62 16.32
CA PRO A 176 -10.34 7.74 17.68
C PRO A 176 -9.36 8.45 18.61
N ALA A 177 -9.82 8.87 19.80
CA ALA A 177 -9.05 9.69 20.73
C ALA A 177 -7.69 9.13 21.16
N TYR A 178 -7.51 7.82 21.07
CA TYR A 178 -6.23 7.16 21.38
C TYR A 178 -5.22 7.21 20.22
N VAL A 179 -5.62 7.65 19.02
CA VAL A 179 -4.72 7.81 17.86
C VAL A 179 -4.10 9.22 17.91
N GLY A 180 -2.77 9.30 17.82
CA GLY A 180 -1.99 10.51 17.85
C GLY A 180 -1.53 11.02 16.50
N GLY A 181 -1.59 10.21 15.45
CA GLY A 181 -1.14 10.64 14.14
C GLY A 181 -0.99 9.53 13.10
N TYR A 182 -0.48 9.98 11.95
CA TYR A 182 -0.19 9.14 10.79
C TYR A 182 1.20 9.41 10.25
N PHE A 183 1.85 8.38 9.79
CA PHE A 183 2.99 8.47 8.89
C PHE A 183 2.54 8.15 7.47
N ILE A 184 2.58 9.16 6.59
CA ILE A 184 2.23 9.03 5.17
C ILE A 184 3.49 9.24 4.36
N GLY A 185 3.90 8.24 3.61
CA GLY A 185 5.14 8.32 2.85
C GLY A 185 5.30 7.20 1.85
N SER A 186 6.52 7.09 1.30
CA SER A 186 6.94 6.00 0.43
C SER A 186 8.28 5.47 0.90
N GLU A 187 8.43 4.15 0.97
CA GLU A 187 9.71 3.50 1.27
C GLU A 187 10.38 2.91 0.04
N THR A 188 9.62 2.49 -0.96
CA THR A 188 10.14 1.79 -2.14
C THR A 188 10.80 2.71 -3.14
N TYR A 189 10.59 4.01 -3.03
CA TYR A 189 11.12 5.00 -3.94
C TYR A 189 11.99 6.01 -3.23
N ILE A 190 13.07 6.40 -3.90
CA ILE A 190 13.76 7.63 -3.57
C ILE A 190 12.90 8.78 -4.12
N PRO A 191 12.09 9.45 -3.29
CA PRO A 191 11.08 10.39 -3.78
C PRO A 191 11.69 11.67 -4.36
N ALA A 192 13.00 11.80 -4.28
CA ALA A 192 13.72 12.95 -4.78
C ALA A 192 14.00 12.91 -6.29
N LYS A 193 14.07 11.74 -6.91
CA LYS A 193 14.38 11.61 -8.33
C LYS A 193 13.22 10.98 -9.10
N ASP A 194 12.85 11.61 -10.21
CA ASP A 194 11.92 11.03 -11.18
C ASP A 194 12.72 10.15 -12.17
N TYR A 195 12.53 8.84 -12.11
CA TYR A 195 13.21 7.86 -12.95
C TYR A 195 12.40 7.44 -14.17
N PHE A 196 11.13 7.77 -14.22
CA PHE A 196 10.20 7.20 -15.17
C PHE A 196 9.63 8.18 -16.19
N THR A 197 9.62 9.46 -15.92
CA THR A 197 9.16 10.44 -16.92
C THR A 197 10.15 10.56 -18.06
N THR A 198 9.69 10.33 -19.31
CA THR A 198 10.55 10.35 -20.51
C THR A 198 10.97 11.76 -20.89
N ASP A 199 10.06 12.74 -20.77
CA ASP A 199 10.26 14.12 -21.19
C ASP A 199 10.04 15.11 -20.05
N MET A 200 11.09 15.34 -19.27
CA MET A 200 11.08 16.28 -18.15
C MET A 200 10.87 17.75 -18.58
N SER A 201 10.97 18.09 -19.87
CA SER A 201 10.69 19.46 -20.33
C SER A 201 9.21 19.82 -20.22
N LYS A 202 8.33 18.83 -20.17
CA LYS A 202 6.88 19.00 -19.94
C LYS A 202 6.48 18.90 -18.48
N ALA A 203 7.40 18.50 -17.61
CA ALA A 203 7.13 18.38 -16.18
C ALA A 203 7.07 19.77 -15.53
N ASN A 204 6.14 19.94 -14.59
CA ASN A 204 6.06 21.11 -13.71
C ASN A 204 6.50 20.76 -12.28
N TRP A 205 7.31 19.74 -12.13
CA TRP A 205 7.93 19.28 -10.89
C TRP A 205 9.42 19.02 -11.11
N LYS A 206 10.18 19.18 -10.04
CA LYS A 206 11.60 18.85 -9.97
C LYS A 206 11.83 17.50 -9.32
N TRP A 207 11.05 17.18 -8.29
CA TRP A 207 11.19 16.01 -7.47
C TRP A 207 9.99 15.05 -7.65
N ALA A 208 10.22 13.76 -7.55
CA ALA A 208 9.18 12.76 -7.75
C ALA A 208 7.98 12.93 -6.79
N PHE A 209 8.22 13.32 -5.54
CA PHE A 209 7.14 13.58 -4.59
C PHE A 209 6.24 14.76 -4.99
N GLU A 210 6.78 15.77 -5.69
CA GLU A 210 5.98 16.89 -6.20
C GLU A 210 5.01 16.45 -7.31
N ARG A 211 5.37 15.37 -8.01
CA ARG A 211 4.49 14.73 -9.00
C ARG A 211 3.24 14.14 -8.32
N GLN A 212 3.37 13.59 -7.14
CA GLN A 212 2.28 13.03 -6.34
C GLN A 212 1.54 14.09 -5.49
N TRP A 213 1.51 15.35 -5.97
CA TRP A 213 0.97 16.50 -5.26
C TRP A 213 -0.45 16.29 -4.73
N LEU A 214 -1.32 15.63 -5.52
CA LEU A 214 -2.71 15.39 -5.16
C LEU A 214 -2.82 14.45 -3.97
N TYR A 215 -2.05 13.35 -3.98
CA TYR A 215 -1.96 12.38 -2.90
C TYR A 215 -1.63 13.05 -1.57
N TYR A 216 -0.49 13.76 -1.52
CA TYR A 216 -0.04 14.42 -0.31
C TYR A 216 -0.96 15.57 0.12
N LYS A 217 -1.55 16.28 -0.83
CA LYS A 217 -2.49 17.36 -0.50
C LYS A 217 -3.77 16.82 0.13
N ILE A 218 -4.33 15.74 -0.38
CA ILE A 218 -5.55 15.11 0.15
C ILE A 218 -5.27 14.59 1.57
N TRP A 219 -4.22 13.76 1.74
CA TRP A 219 -3.87 13.25 3.06
C TRP A 219 -3.59 14.37 4.06
N GLY A 220 -2.72 15.31 3.72
CA GLY A 220 -2.37 16.41 4.62
C GLY A 220 -3.56 17.27 5.03
N ARG A 221 -4.46 17.57 4.11
CA ARG A 221 -5.66 18.37 4.43
C ARG A 221 -6.67 17.61 5.27
N LEU A 222 -6.94 16.36 4.92
CA LEU A 222 -7.96 15.56 5.62
C LEU A 222 -7.47 15.04 6.98
N LEU A 223 -6.17 14.88 7.18
CA LEU A 223 -5.59 14.64 8.50
C LEU A 223 -5.66 15.87 9.41
N TYR A 224 -5.54 17.08 8.85
CA TYR A 224 -5.70 18.32 9.60
C TYR A 224 -7.18 18.60 9.92
N ASP A 225 -8.06 18.44 8.92
CA ASP A 225 -9.50 18.62 9.05
C ASP A 225 -10.21 17.64 8.11
N SER A 226 -10.79 16.59 8.68
CA SER A 226 -11.51 15.54 7.95
C SER A 226 -12.77 16.03 7.23
N ASP A 227 -13.27 17.22 7.57
CA ASP A 227 -14.42 17.83 6.95
C ASP A 227 -14.04 18.83 5.84
N THR A 228 -12.75 18.97 5.52
CA THR A 228 -12.29 19.77 4.37
C THR A 228 -13.10 19.41 3.12
N PRO A 229 -13.77 20.38 2.48
CA PRO A 229 -14.62 20.13 1.32
C PRO A 229 -13.79 19.85 0.06
N ASP A 230 -14.38 19.11 -0.88
CA ASP A 230 -13.69 18.69 -2.12
C ASP A 230 -13.36 19.88 -3.04
N GLU A 231 -14.06 21.00 -2.88
CA GLU A 231 -13.81 22.25 -3.58
C GLU A 231 -12.38 22.77 -3.38
N VAL A 232 -11.75 22.47 -2.23
CA VAL A 232 -10.34 22.83 -1.98
C VAL A 232 -9.40 22.09 -2.93
N PHE A 233 -9.69 20.82 -3.22
CA PHE A 233 -8.91 20.00 -4.15
C PHE A 233 -9.27 20.34 -5.61
N HIS A 234 -10.54 20.59 -5.89
CA HIS A 234 -11.03 21.03 -7.20
C HIS A 234 -10.41 22.35 -7.62
N ALA A 235 -10.39 23.34 -6.73
CA ALA A 235 -9.77 24.64 -7.00
C ALA A 235 -8.28 24.54 -7.38
N GLU A 236 -7.56 23.55 -6.82
CA GLU A 236 -6.17 23.32 -7.19
C GLU A 236 -6.00 22.83 -8.63
N PHE A 237 -6.87 21.97 -9.13
CA PHE A 237 -6.88 21.57 -10.53
C PHE A 237 -7.19 22.75 -11.45
N ILE A 238 -8.16 23.60 -11.09
CA ILE A 238 -8.48 24.81 -11.87
C ILE A 238 -7.29 25.76 -11.86
N ARG A 239 -6.64 25.96 -10.73
CA ARG A 239 -5.46 26.81 -10.61
C ARG A 239 -4.30 26.33 -11.51
N ARG A 240 -4.11 25.02 -11.63
CA ARG A 240 -3.04 24.40 -12.43
C ARG A 240 -3.35 24.38 -13.92
N TYR A 241 -4.59 24.09 -14.31
CA TYR A 241 -4.95 23.74 -15.68
C TYR A 241 -6.09 24.59 -16.26
N GLY A 242 -6.54 25.62 -15.53
CA GLY A 242 -7.65 26.48 -15.96
C GLY A 242 -8.94 25.67 -16.13
N LYS A 243 -9.71 25.97 -17.17
CA LYS A 243 -10.98 25.28 -17.46
C LYS A 243 -10.82 23.76 -17.68
N ASP A 244 -9.68 23.31 -18.18
CA ASP A 244 -9.43 21.87 -18.36
C ASP A 244 -9.33 21.14 -17.01
N GLY A 245 -9.08 21.88 -15.91
CA GLY A 245 -9.07 21.35 -14.52
C GLY A 245 -10.46 21.03 -13.95
N GLU A 246 -11.55 21.57 -14.53
CA GLU A 246 -12.90 21.47 -13.96
C GLU A 246 -13.38 20.03 -13.69
N ASN A 247 -13.02 19.09 -14.56
CA ASN A 247 -13.43 17.70 -14.47
C ASN A 247 -12.36 16.76 -13.91
N LEU A 248 -11.13 17.25 -13.68
CA LEU A 248 -10.00 16.37 -13.38
C LEU A 248 -10.10 15.72 -12.01
N LEU A 249 -10.53 16.43 -10.97
CA LEU A 249 -10.70 15.82 -9.64
C LEU A 249 -11.70 14.66 -9.70
N LYS A 250 -12.86 14.88 -10.33
CA LYS A 250 -13.89 13.86 -10.46
C LYS A 250 -13.41 12.66 -11.29
N ALA A 251 -12.72 12.93 -12.40
CA ALA A 251 -12.17 11.88 -13.25
C ALA A 251 -11.07 11.07 -12.53
N SER A 252 -10.17 11.75 -11.81
CA SER A 252 -9.13 11.14 -10.99
C SER A 252 -9.72 10.27 -9.88
N SER A 253 -10.74 10.77 -9.18
CA SER A 253 -11.42 10.02 -8.11
C SER A 253 -12.10 8.76 -8.64
N LEU A 254 -12.79 8.85 -9.78
CA LEU A 254 -13.44 7.70 -10.40
C LEU A 254 -12.42 6.65 -10.89
N ALA A 255 -11.37 7.08 -11.58
CA ALA A 255 -10.31 6.19 -12.06
C ALA A 255 -9.50 5.60 -10.89
N GLY A 256 -9.29 6.40 -9.83
CA GLY A 256 -8.59 6.03 -8.62
C GLY A 256 -9.26 4.95 -7.76
N ILE A 257 -10.49 4.54 -8.09
CA ILE A 257 -11.12 3.36 -7.49
C ILE A 257 -10.38 2.06 -7.88
N THR A 258 -9.72 2.04 -9.02
CA THR A 258 -9.02 0.84 -9.53
C THR A 258 -7.96 0.31 -8.55
N PRO A 259 -6.97 1.10 -8.09
CA PRO A 259 -5.98 0.61 -7.13
C PRO A 259 -6.59 0.26 -5.78
N LEU A 260 -7.62 0.97 -5.32
CA LEU A 260 -8.32 0.65 -4.07
C LEU A 260 -8.95 -0.74 -4.12
N VAL A 261 -9.63 -1.04 -5.21
CA VAL A 261 -10.28 -2.35 -5.41
C VAL A 261 -9.22 -3.44 -5.54
N PHE A 262 -8.14 -3.21 -6.26
CA PHE A 262 -7.08 -4.20 -6.41
C PHE A 262 -6.42 -4.50 -5.06
N ALA A 263 -6.04 -3.48 -4.30
CA ALA A 263 -5.42 -3.63 -2.99
C ALA A 263 -6.37 -4.30 -1.97
N SER A 264 -7.67 -3.98 -2.02
CA SER A 264 -8.67 -4.60 -1.14
C SER A 264 -8.97 -6.06 -1.51
N ASN A 265 -8.84 -6.40 -2.81
CA ASN A 265 -9.16 -7.74 -3.33
C ASN A 265 -7.94 -8.69 -3.34
N THR A 266 -6.76 -8.20 -2.96
CA THR A 266 -5.52 -8.98 -3.01
C THR A 266 -4.94 -9.12 -1.60
N ASP A 267 -4.78 -10.36 -1.13
CA ASP A 267 -4.05 -10.64 0.09
C ASP A 267 -2.55 -10.73 -0.23
N CYS A 268 -1.82 -9.70 0.14
CA CYS A 268 -0.37 -9.71 0.08
C CYS A 268 0.22 -10.05 1.46
N GLY A 269 1.39 -10.66 1.45
CA GLY A 269 2.05 -11.12 2.68
C GLY A 269 3.14 -10.18 3.20
N TRP A 270 3.37 -9.05 2.54
CA TRP A 270 4.43 -8.11 2.86
C TRP A 270 4.15 -6.73 2.28
N ASP A 271 4.62 -5.66 2.91
CA ASP A 271 4.37 -4.28 2.51
C ASP A 271 5.04 -3.86 1.16
N PHE A 272 6.12 -4.51 0.77
CA PHE A 272 6.79 -4.25 -0.52
C PHE A 272 6.31 -5.15 -1.66
N THR A 273 5.24 -5.89 -1.50
CA THR A 273 4.83 -6.92 -2.45
C THR A 273 3.60 -6.60 -3.27
N LEU A 274 2.96 -5.47 -3.02
CA LEU A 274 1.80 -5.02 -3.78
C LEU A 274 2.16 -3.83 -4.66
N TYR A 275 1.89 -3.96 -5.97
CA TYR A 275 2.08 -2.90 -6.96
C TYR A 275 0.80 -2.76 -7.78
N SER A 276 -0.10 -1.92 -7.29
CA SER A 276 -1.44 -1.75 -7.87
C SER A 276 -1.41 -1.28 -9.31
N GLU A 277 -0.41 -0.51 -9.70
CA GLU A 277 -0.24 -0.01 -11.08
C GLU A 277 -0.03 -1.12 -12.10
N GLY A 278 0.60 -2.21 -11.71
CA GLY A 278 0.85 -3.37 -12.57
C GLY A 278 -0.14 -4.51 -12.34
N LEU A 279 -1.11 -4.36 -11.45
CA LEU A 279 -1.91 -5.47 -10.92
C LEU A 279 -1.00 -6.63 -10.46
N MET A 280 0.06 -6.28 -9.76
CA MET A 280 1.12 -7.18 -9.34
C MET A 280 1.08 -7.38 -7.82
N ALA A 281 1.38 -8.61 -7.41
CA ALA A 281 1.62 -8.91 -6.01
C ALA A 281 2.80 -9.90 -5.94
N LEU A 282 3.95 -9.39 -5.51
CA LEU A 282 5.20 -10.13 -5.46
C LEU A 282 5.20 -11.06 -4.24
N VAL A 283 4.79 -12.28 -4.44
CA VAL A 283 4.79 -13.30 -3.40
C VAL A 283 5.47 -14.56 -3.92
N PRO A 284 6.17 -15.33 -3.07
CA PRO A 284 6.65 -16.65 -3.44
C PRO A 284 5.49 -17.51 -3.94
N LYS A 285 5.65 -18.21 -5.06
CA LYS A 285 4.64 -19.16 -5.58
C LYS A 285 4.28 -20.23 -4.56
N ASP A 286 5.26 -20.65 -3.77
CA ASP A 286 5.05 -21.53 -2.64
C ASP A 286 5.57 -20.82 -1.37
N ARG A 287 4.65 -20.33 -0.54
CA ARG A 287 4.96 -19.66 0.74
C ARG A 287 5.72 -20.58 1.71
N ASN A 288 5.62 -21.89 1.54
CA ASN A 288 6.30 -22.86 2.41
C ASN A 288 7.70 -23.24 1.87
N ARG A 289 8.08 -22.73 0.70
CA ARG A 289 9.38 -22.99 0.07
C ARG A 289 10.05 -21.68 -0.30
N PRO A 290 10.81 -21.08 0.62
CA PRO A 290 11.64 -19.91 0.31
C PRO A 290 12.55 -20.19 -0.90
N GLY A 291 12.74 -19.17 -1.75
CA GLY A 291 13.54 -19.30 -2.98
C GLY A 291 12.76 -19.83 -4.21
N THR A 292 11.44 -20.04 -4.12
CA THR A 292 10.62 -20.29 -5.30
C THR A 292 10.45 -18.99 -6.13
N PRO A 293 10.25 -19.11 -7.48
CA PRO A 293 10.01 -17.95 -8.32
C PRO A 293 8.86 -17.10 -7.78
N LEU A 294 9.03 -15.79 -7.80
CA LEU A 294 7.98 -14.83 -7.45
C LEU A 294 6.89 -14.87 -8.50
N GLU A 295 5.65 -14.77 -8.06
CA GLU A 295 4.53 -14.48 -8.94
C GLU A 295 4.37 -12.95 -8.97
N GLU A 296 4.59 -12.35 -10.14
CA GLU A 296 4.57 -10.90 -10.31
C GLU A 296 3.15 -10.43 -10.63
N TYR A 297 2.66 -10.71 -11.82
CA TYR A 297 1.29 -10.39 -12.19
C TYR A 297 0.30 -11.35 -11.52
N VAL A 298 -0.77 -10.83 -10.91
CA VAL A 298 -1.81 -11.66 -10.31
C VAL A 298 -2.53 -12.44 -11.40
N SER A 299 -2.15 -13.71 -11.58
CA SER A 299 -2.76 -14.60 -12.60
C SER A 299 -4.24 -14.81 -12.35
N ILE A 300 -4.98 -15.26 -13.38
CA ILE A 300 -6.40 -15.58 -13.23
C ILE A 300 -6.62 -16.70 -12.21
N ASP A 301 -5.73 -17.68 -12.13
CA ASP A 301 -5.81 -18.74 -11.13
C ASP A 301 -5.67 -18.21 -9.71
N ARG A 302 -4.72 -17.29 -9.50
CA ARG A 302 -4.57 -16.64 -8.22
C ARG A 302 -5.79 -15.80 -7.87
N LEU A 303 -6.31 -15.01 -8.81
CA LEU A 303 -7.52 -14.20 -8.59
C LEU A 303 -8.73 -15.06 -8.18
N ILE A 304 -8.89 -16.26 -8.77
CA ILE A 304 -9.97 -17.19 -8.41
C ILE A 304 -9.85 -17.66 -6.97
N HIS A 305 -8.62 -17.95 -6.50
CA HIS A 305 -8.41 -18.68 -5.25
C HIS A 305 -7.87 -17.83 -4.09
N GLN A 306 -7.39 -16.60 -4.33
CA GLN A 306 -6.90 -15.74 -3.26
C GLN A 306 -8.02 -15.27 -2.33
N ASN A 307 -7.70 -15.06 -1.07
CA ASN A 307 -8.61 -14.40 -0.15
C ASN A 307 -8.47 -12.88 -0.30
N PRO A 308 -9.57 -12.13 -0.42
CA PRO A 308 -9.53 -10.68 -0.38
C PRO A 308 -8.98 -10.18 0.98
N LEU A 309 -8.21 -9.08 0.95
CA LEU A 309 -7.80 -8.40 2.18
C LEU A 309 -9.02 -7.83 2.91
N ASP A 310 -9.90 -7.13 2.19
CA ASP A 310 -11.19 -6.69 2.76
C ASP A 310 -12.12 -7.89 2.90
N THR A 311 -12.39 -8.25 4.15
CA THR A 311 -13.23 -9.39 4.50
C THR A 311 -14.70 -9.24 4.06
N SER A 312 -15.14 -8.05 3.65
CA SER A 312 -16.47 -7.86 3.04
C SER A 312 -16.53 -8.34 1.59
N PHE A 313 -15.40 -8.44 0.91
CA PHE A 313 -15.33 -8.95 -0.46
C PHE A 313 -15.49 -10.47 -0.48
N VAL A 314 -16.10 -10.97 -1.54
CA VAL A 314 -16.31 -12.39 -1.74
C VAL A 314 -15.25 -12.92 -2.71
N LYS A 315 -14.55 -13.98 -2.33
CA LYS A 315 -13.64 -14.72 -3.19
C LYS A 315 -14.34 -15.27 -4.41
N VAL A 316 -13.70 -15.27 -5.57
CA VAL A 316 -14.33 -15.73 -6.83
C VAL A 316 -14.75 -17.20 -6.76
N ALA A 317 -13.90 -18.07 -6.21
CA ALA A 317 -14.23 -19.49 -6.08
C ALA A 317 -15.48 -19.71 -5.21
N ASP A 318 -15.53 -19.05 -4.05
CA ASP A 318 -16.65 -19.16 -3.09
C ASP A 318 -17.95 -18.59 -3.68
N TYR A 319 -17.83 -17.51 -4.49
CA TYR A 319 -18.97 -16.93 -5.20
C TYR A 319 -19.56 -17.95 -6.17
N VAL A 320 -18.74 -18.54 -7.03
CA VAL A 320 -19.19 -19.50 -8.04
C VAL A 320 -19.81 -20.75 -7.42
N GLU A 321 -19.14 -21.31 -6.41
CA GLU A 321 -19.64 -22.49 -5.70
C GLU A 321 -21.03 -22.24 -5.09
N ARG A 322 -21.18 -21.12 -4.39
CA ARG A 322 -22.43 -20.77 -3.74
C ARG A 322 -23.58 -20.50 -4.72
N ILE A 323 -23.30 -19.79 -5.82
CA ILE A 323 -24.32 -19.53 -6.85
C ILE A 323 -24.75 -20.80 -7.56
N LEU A 324 -23.82 -21.68 -7.90
CA LEU A 324 -24.15 -22.97 -8.53
C LEU A 324 -24.95 -23.90 -7.58
N ALA A 325 -24.77 -23.77 -6.29
CA ALA A 325 -25.58 -24.45 -5.27
C ALA A 325 -26.96 -23.78 -5.03
N GLY A 326 -27.33 -22.72 -5.77
CA GLY A 326 -28.59 -22.02 -5.62
C GLY A 326 -28.63 -21.04 -4.43
N GLY A 327 -27.47 -20.72 -3.83
CA GLY A 327 -27.36 -19.78 -2.72
C GLY A 327 -27.26 -18.33 -3.16
N SER A 328 -27.25 -17.41 -2.17
CA SER A 328 -27.09 -15.96 -2.37
C SER A 328 -26.17 -15.37 -1.30
N PHE A 329 -25.80 -14.11 -1.46
CA PHE A 329 -24.99 -13.35 -0.50
C PHE A 329 -25.85 -12.24 0.14
N THR A 330 -25.52 -11.90 1.38
CA THR A 330 -26.15 -10.78 2.10
C THR A 330 -25.71 -9.45 1.49
N LYS A 331 -26.42 -8.36 1.80
CA LYS A 331 -26.13 -7.02 1.24
C LYS A 331 -24.79 -6.44 1.71
N GLU A 332 -24.28 -6.92 2.83
CA GLU A 332 -22.99 -6.50 3.40
C GLU A 332 -21.80 -7.10 2.67
N ARG A 333 -22.04 -8.10 1.82
CA ARG A 333 -21.00 -8.78 1.04
C ARG A 333 -20.89 -8.17 -0.36
N VAL A 334 -19.69 -7.81 -0.75
CA VAL A 334 -19.39 -7.29 -2.09
C VAL A 334 -18.96 -8.45 -2.98
N THR A 335 -19.80 -8.79 -3.93
CA THR A 335 -19.57 -9.93 -4.84
C THR A 335 -18.69 -9.57 -6.03
N PRO A 336 -17.98 -10.54 -6.64
CA PRO A 336 -17.13 -10.28 -7.79
C PRO A 336 -17.84 -9.59 -8.98
N PRO A 337 -19.10 -9.93 -9.36
CA PRO A 337 -19.82 -9.14 -10.37
C PRO A 337 -20.01 -7.67 -10.00
N GLN A 338 -20.37 -7.38 -8.73
CA GLN A 338 -20.54 -6.00 -8.27
C GLN A 338 -19.23 -5.20 -8.34
N ILE A 339 -18.10 -5.84 -8.03
CA ILE A 339 -16.76 -5.26 -8.17
C ILE A 339 -16.51 -4.91 -9.65
N ALA A 340 -16.70 -5.87 -10.55
CA ALA A 340 -16.49 -5.67 -11.99
C ALA A 340 -17.37 -4.55 -12.57
N ASP A 341 -18.65 -4.52 -12.20
CA ASP A 341 -19.61 -3.51 -12.66
C ASP A 341 -19.28 -2.12 -12.14
N SER A 342 -18.79 -2.01 -10.90
CA SER A 342 -18.33 -0.76 -10.32
C SER A 342 -17.09 -0.23 -11.03
N LEU A 343 -16.09 -1.07 -11.25
CA LEU A 343 -14.87 -0.71 -12.00
C LEU A 343 -15.20 -0.22 -13.41
N GLU A 344 -16.03 -0.97 -14.14
CA GLU A 344 -16.41 -0.61 -15.51
C GLU A 344 -17.16 0.74 -15.56
N ARG A 345 -18.14 0.93 -14.68
CA ARG A 345 -18.92 2.18 -14.61
C ARG A 345 -18.02 3.38 -14.32
N ASN A 346 -17.18 3.28 -13.29
CA ASN A 346 -16.29 4.36 -12.87
C ASN A 346 -15.26 4.68 -13.95
N ALA A 347 -14.66 3.66 -14.55
CA ALA A 347 -13.67 3.83 -15.62
C ALA A 347 -14.27 4.51 -16.86
N LYS A 348 -15.43 4.05 -17.33
CA LYS A 348 -16.12 4.68 -18.47
C LYS A 348 -16.49 6.13 -18.21
N GLN A 349 -16.95 6.45 -17.01
CA GLN A 349 -17.27 7.82 -16.61
C GLN A 349 -16.01 8.70 -16.54
N ALA A 350 -14.91 8.18 -15.97
CA ALA A 350 -13.62 8.89 -15.94
C ALA A 350 -13.11 9.21 -17.34
N LEU A 351 -13.14 8.22 -18.25
CA LEU A 351 -12.73 8.43 -19.66
C LEU A 351 -13.57 9.49 -20.35
N LYS A 352 -14.89 9.49 -20.15
CA LYS A 352 -15.79 10.48 -20.71
C LYS A 352 -15.49 11.89 -20.22
N LEU A 353 -15.15 12.07 -18.95
CA LEU A 353 -14.82 13.38 -18.38
C LEU A 353 -13.55 14.01 -18.97
N VAL A 354 -12.61 13.20 -19.44
CA VAL A 354 -11.34 13.66 -20.02
C VAL A 354 -11.28 13.53 -21.55
N GLU A 355 -12.36 13.09 -22.19
CA GLU A 355 -12.41 12.79 -23.63
C GLU A 355 -12.04 14.00 -24.50
N ASN A 356 -12.57 15.16 -24.15
CA ASN A 356 -12.42 16.39 -24.94
C ASN A 356 -11.24 17.28 -24.48
N ILE A 357 -10.46 16.84 -23.48
CA ILE A 357 -9.29 17.57 -23.03
C ILE A 357 -8.16 17.37 -24.03
N ASN A 358 -7.64 18.48 -24.56
CA ASN A 358 -6.46 18.47 -25.42
C ASN A 358 -5.25 19.06 -24.69
N PRO A 359 -4.38 18.23 -24.10
CA PRO A 359 -3.25 18.72 -23.29
C PRO A 359 -2.27 19.59 -24.09
N ALA A 360 -2.15 19.38 -25.42
CA ALA A 360 -1.24 20.15 -26.25
C ALA A 360 -1.66 21.63 -26.40
N LYS A 361 -2.91 21.96 -26.07
CA LYS A 361 -3.42 23.34 -26.11
C LYS A 361 -3.41 24.02 -24.74
N ASN A 362 -3.06 23.33 -23.70
CA ASN A 362 -3.01 23.88 -22.34
C ASN A 362 -1.68 24.60 -22.09
N GLN A 363 -1.71 25.72 -21.38
CA GLN A 363 -0.50 26.46 -21.01
C GLN A 363 0.42 25.67 -20.09
N ASN A 364 -0.14 24.77 -19.25
CA ASN A 364 0.63 23.89 -18.43
C ASN A 364 0.83 22.55 -19.15
N ALA A 365 2.01 22.34 -19.70
CA ALA A 365 2.37 21.14 -20.47
C ALA A 365 2.22 19.84 -19.64
N ALA A 366 2.29 19.91 -18.30
CA ALA A 366 2.13 18.77 -17.41
C ALA A 366 0.70 18.18 -17.41
N LEU A 367 -0.28 18.86 -17.99
CA LEU A 367 -1.63 18.32 -18.16
C LEU A 367 -1.65 16.99 -18.93
N ILE A 368 -0.65 16.77 -19.81
CA ILE A 368 -0.52 15.51 -20.54
C ILE A 368 -0.41 14.31 -19.58
N TYR A 369 0.33 14.47 -18.50
CA TYR A 369 0.53 13.41 -17.51
C TYR A 369 -0.72 13.19 -16.65
N GLU A 370 -1.45 14.28 -16.28
CA GLU A 370 -2.71 14.14 -15.54
C GLU A 370 -3.75 13.36 -16.33
N VAL A 371 -3.94 13.73 -17.59
CA VAL A 371 -4.91 13.05 -18.46
C VAL A 371 -4.48 11.62 -18.77
N ALA A 372 -3.18 11.39 -18.98
CA ALA A 372 -2.64 10.06 -19.24
C ALA A 372 -2.82 9.14 -18.02
N ASP A 373 -2.51 9.61 -16.82
CA ASP A 373 -2.64 8.81 -15.59
C ASP A 373 -4.10 8.42 -15.33
N ILE A 374 -5.04 9.38 -15.50
CA ILE A 374 -6.48 9.09 -15.40
C ILE A 374 -6.91 8.03 -16.43
N LYS A 375 -6.50 8.18 -17.69
CA LYS A 375 -6.81 7.22 -18.74
C LYS A 375 -6.18 5.84 -18.48
N THR A 376 -4.98 5.81 -17.91
CA THR A 376 -4.27 4.57 -17.54
C THR A 376 -5.03 3.85 -16.44
N TRP A 377 -5.35 4.52 -15.33
CA TRP A 377 -6.14 3.94 -14.25
C TRP A 377 -7.50 3.43 -14.72
N ALA A 378 -8.18 4.20 -15.57
CA ALA A 378 -9.47 3.79 -16.12
C ALA A 378 -9.35 2.52 -17.00
N ASN A 379 -8.33 2.44 -17.88
CA ASN A 379 -8.13 1.23 -18.70
C ASN A 379 -7.67 0.02 -17.86
N LEU A 380 -6.86 0.22 -16.82
CA LEU A 380 -6.55 -0.83 -15.83
C LEU A 380 -7.82 -1.32 -15.11
N GLY A 381 -8.73 -0.41 -14.77
CA GLY A 381 -10.03 -0.74 -14.18
C GLY A 381 -10.90 -1.56 -15.13
N LEU A 382 -10.95 -1.20 -16.43
CA LEU A 382 -11.67 -1.97 -17.46
C LEU A 382 -11.03 -3.34 -17.67
N HIS A 383 -9.71 -3.41 -17.71
CA HIS A 383 -8.97 -4.68 -17.77
C HIS A 383 -9.33 -5.57 -16.57
N TYR A 384 -9.27 -5.03 -15.36
CA TYR A 384 -9.51 -5.80 -14.14
C TYR A 384 -10.99 -6.25 -14.03
N ALA A 385 -11.94 -5.43 -14.47
CA ALA A 385 -13.34 -5.81 -14.56
C ALA A 385 -13.56 -7.01 -15.50
N GLU A 386 -12.95 -6.98 -16.68
CA GLU A 386 -13.02 -8.10 -17.62
C GLU A 386 -12.30 -9.35 -17.10
N LYS A 387 -11.17 -9.18 -16.41
CA LYS A 387 -10.46 -10.28 -15.76
C LYS A 387 -11.30 -10.96 -14.68
N ILE A 388 -12.01 -10.18 -13.83
CA ILE A 388 -12.92 -10.72 -12.81
C ILE A 388 -14.06 -11.51 -13.47
N ARG A 389 -14.68 -10.97 -14.53
CA ARG A 389 -15.73 -11.69 -15.28
C ARG A 389 -15.20 -12.97 -15.93
N GLY A 390 -13.98 -12.89 -16.48
CA GLY A 390 -13.27 -14.05 -17.00
C GLY A 390 -13.01 -15.12 -15.95
N ALA A 391 -12.61 -14.69 -14.73
CA ALA A 391 -12.37 -15.58 -13.60
C ALA A 391 -13.65 -16.30 -13.13
N ILE A 392 -14.78 -15.57 -13.05
CA ILE A 392 -16.08 -16.15 -12.72
C ILE A 392 -16.46 -17.20 -13.77
N ALA A 393 -16.36 -16.87 -15.06
CA ALA A 393 -16.70 -17.79 -16.13
C ALA A 393 -15.77 -19.02 -16.16
N LEU A 394 -14.47 -18.83 -16.01
CA LEU A 394 -13.50 -19.93 -15.98
C LEU A 394 -13.75 -20.88 -14.80
N GLN A 395 -13.98 -20.33 -13.61
CA GLN A 395 -14.28 -21.15 -12.45
C GLN A 395 -15.62 -21.89 -12.59
N THR A 396 -16.62 -21.24 -13.18
CA THR A 396 -17.91 -21.90 -13.49
C THR A 396 -17.70 -23.08 -14.44
N TYR A 397 -16.89 -22.90 -15.50
CA TYR A 397 -16.52 -24.00 -16.40
C TYR A 397 -15.81 -25.15 -15.68
N ARG A 398 -14.85 -24.82 -14.81
CA ARG A 398 -14.09 -25.83 -14.06
C ARG A 398 -14.96 -26.67 -13.14
N VAL A 399 -16.02 -26.08 -12.58
CA VAL A 399 -16.94 -26.78 -11.68
C VAL A 399 -17.96 -27.62 -12.44
N ASN A 400 -18.53 -27.13 -13.56
CA ASN A 400 -19.66 -27.78 -14.23
C ASN A 400 -19.35 -28.39 -15.61
N GLY A 401 -18.13 -28.18 -16.16
CA GLY A 401 -17.69 -28.70 -17.45
C GLY A 401 -18.35 -28.07 -18.69
N ASN A 402 -19.20 -27.05 -18.52
CA ASN A 402 -19.92 -26.43 -19.62
C ASN A 402 -19.02 -25.48 -20.42
N LYS A 403 -18.65 -25.91 -21.64
CA LYS A 403 -17.76 -25.16 -22.54
C LYS A 403 -18.24 -23.76 -22.93
N THR A 404 -19.52 -23.46 -22.77
CA THR A 404 -20.04 -22.10 -22.98
C THR A 404 -19.37 -21.11 -22.04
N TYR A 405 -19.15 -21.49 -20.78
CA TYR A 405 -18.44 -20.65 -19.81
C TYR A 405 -16.94 -20.52 -20.10
N GLN A 406 -16.30 -21.57 -20.61
CA GLN A 406 -14.92 -21.49 -21.11
C GLN A 406 -14.79 -20.44 -22.22
N GLN A 407 -15.70 -20.46 -23.19
CA GLN A 407 -15.72 -19.49 -24.28
C GLN A 407 -16.01 -18.07 -23.77
N GLN A 408 -16.86 -17.93 -22.75
CA GLN A 408 -17.09 -16.63 -22.09
C GLN A 408 -15.82 -16.12 -21.42
N ALA A 409 -15.10 -16.98 -20.69
CA ALA A 409 -13.83 -16.63 -20.06
C ALA A 409 -12.82 -16.12 -21.09
N ILE A 410 -12.64 -16.85 -22.19
CA ILE A 410 -11.75 -16.46 -23.29
C ILE A 410 -12.13 -15.10 -23.87
N ARG A 411 -13.43 -14.83 -24.11
CA ARG A 411 -13.89 -13.53 -24.61
C ARG A 411 -13.57 -12.38 -23.65
N HIS A 412 -13.86 -12.55 -22.36
CA HIS A 412 -13.58 -11.54 -21.35
C HIS A 412 -12.08 -11.28 -21.24
N LEU A 413 -11.26 -12.31 -21.18
CA LEU A 413 -9.80 -12.15 -21.07
C LEU A 413 -9.19 -11.55 -22.33
N SER A 414 -9.69 -11.89 -23.54
CA SER A 414 -9.27 -11.23 -24.78
C SER A 414 -9.56 -9.74 -24.75
N LYS A 415 -10.76 -9.36 -24.30
CA LYS A 415 -11.13 -7.96 -24.16
C LYS A 415 -10.33 -7.24 -23.07
N GLY A 416 -10.05 -7.94 -21.97
CA GLY A 416 -9.14 -7.45 -20.93
C GLY A 416 -7.74 -7.13 -21.49
N LEU A 417 -7.21 -8.00 -22.35
CA LEU A 417 -5.91 -7.76 -22.99
C LEU A 417 -5.93 -6.55 -23.94
N GLU A 418 -7.03 -6.28 -24.64
CA GLU A 418 -7.18 -5.06 -25.45
C GLU A 418 -7.10 -3.78 -24.60
N TYR A 419 -7.67 -3.79 -23.38
CA TYR A 419 -7.54 -2.66 -22.46
C TYR A 419 -6.11 -2.51 -21.93
N TRP A 420 -5.41 -3.61 -21.70
CA TRP A 420 -4.00 -3.57 -21.33
C TRP A 420 -3.13 -2.97 -22.46
N ASP A 421 -3.41 -3.35 -23.71
CA ASP A 421 -2.72 -2.77 -24.88
C ASP A 421 -2.95 -1.28 -24.96
N LYS A 422 -4.14 -0.76 -24.65
CA LYS A 422 -4.40 0.70 -24.53
C LYS A 422 -3.58 1.36 -23.42
N VAL A 423 -3.39 0.68 -22.29
CA VAL A 423 -2.50 1.18 -21.22
C VAL A 423 -1.08 1.35 -21.76
N ILE A 424 -0.57 0.38 -22.52
CA ILE A 424 0.76 0.46 -23.13
C ILE A 424 0.85 1.62 -24.14
N GLU A 425 -0.15 1.80 -25.00
CA GLU A 425 -0.21 2.91 -25.96
C GLU A 425 -0.15 4.28 -25.27
N ILE A 426 -0.84 4.43 -24.12
CA ILE A 426 -0.87 5.69 -23.36
C ILE A 426 0.45 5.92 -22.65
N THR A 427 1.01 4.88 -22.04
CA THR A 427 2.14 5.03 -21.10
C THR A 427 3.50 5.00 -21.76
N ARG A 428 3.68 4.23 -22.85
CA ARG A 428 4.99 4.05 -23.49
C ARG A 428 5.65 5.34 -23.98
N PRO A 429 4.93 6.33 -24.52
CA PRO A 429 5.52 7.62 -24.89
C PRO A 429 5.91 8.51 -23.71
N LEU A 430 5.36 8.24 -22.51
CA LEU A 430 5.45 9.13 -21.34
C LEU A 430 6.35 8.59 -20.23
N TYR A 431 6.51 7.26 -20.17
CA TYR A 431 7.20 6.60 -19.08
C TYR A 431 8.26 5.62 -19.57
N ASN A 432 9.42 5.66 -18.93
CA ASN A 432 10.51 4.71 -19.12
C ASN A 432 10.26 3.42 -18.36
N ASP A 433 11.03 2.39 -18.65
CA ASP A 433 11.11 1.20 -17.81
C ASP A 433 11.69 1.59 -16.45
N MET A 434 10.97 1.28 -15.38
CA MET A 434 11.34 1.63 -14.02
C MET A 434 12.00 0.47 -13.30
N PRO A 435 12.98 0.70 -12.42
CA PRO A 435 13.41 -0.32 -11.50
C PRO A 435 12.28 -0.61 -10.50
N LEU A 436 11.97 -1.91 -10.31
CA LEU A 436 11.17 -2.34 -9.17
C LEU A 436 12.10 -2.56 -7.99
N VAL A 437 11.92 -1.75 -6.94
CA VAL A 437 12.62 -1.93 -5.68
C VAL A 437 11.80 -2.87 -4.82
N HIS A 438 12.22 -4.11 -4.73
CA HIS A 438 11.66 -5.08 -3.79
C HIS A 438 12.71 -6.11 -3.44
N TYR A 439 12.49 -6.81 -2.36
CA TYR A 439 13.40 -7.85 -1.92
C TYR A 439 13.19 -9.13 -2.73
N SER A 440 14.26 -9.65 -3.33
CA SER A 440 14.26 -11.00 -3.88
C SER A 440 15.15 -11.90 -3.02
N GLU A 441 14.66 -13.06 -2.69
CA GLU A 441 15.46 -14.10 -2.09
C GLU A 441 16.32 -14.76 -3.19
N GLN A 442 17.59 -14.40 -3.26
CA GLN A 442 18.56 -15.16 -4.04
C GLN A 442 19.44 -15.99 -3.09
N GLY A 443 19.23 -17.29 -3.09
CA GLY A 443 20.14 -18.23 -2.43
C GLY A 443 19.98 -18.39 -0.92
N GLY A 444 18.82 -18.19 -0.36
CA GLY A 444 18.42 -18.77 0.94
C GLY A 444 18.96 -18.10 2.19
N LYS A 445 19.67 -16.96 2.12
CA LYS A 445 20.19 -16.30 3.33
C LYS A 445 20.24 -14.77 3.34
N HIS A 446 20.05 -14.10 2.23
CA HIS A 446 20.09 -12.64 2.19
C HIS A 446 19.01 -12.11 1.26
N TRP A 447 18.13 -11.29 1.79
CA TRP A 447 17.28 -10.41 1.01
C TRP A 447 18.19 -9.42 0.30
N LYS A 448 18.15 -9.40 -1.02
CA LYS A 448 18.78 -8.36 -1.81
C LYS A 448 17.70 -7.52 -2.46
N GLU A 449 17.87 -6.21 -2.46
CA GLU A 449 17.09 -5.35 -3.31
C GLU A 449 17.20 -5.85 -4.75
N ASN A 450 16.07 -6.02 -5.40
CA ASN A 450 16.01 -6.50 -6.75
C ASN A 450 16.07 -5.34 -7.72
N ASP A 451 17.27 -4.85 -8.00
CA ASP A 451 17.51 -3.83 -9.01
C ASP A 451 17.44 -4.36 -10.45
N HIS A 452 17.26 -5.67 -10.62
CA HIS A 452 17.19 -6.32 -11.93
C HIS A 452 15.79 -6.36 -12.50
N LEU A 453 14.75 -6.32 -11.67
CA LEU A 453 13.39 -6.25 -12.16
C LEU A 453 13.06 -4.85 -12.66
N ARG A 454 12.52 -4.82 -13.86
CA ARG A 454 12.02 -3.61 -14.49
C ARG A 454 10.52 -3.70 -14.63
N PHE A 455 9.86 -2.59 -14.38
CA PHE A 455 8.44 -2.43 -14.60
C PHE A 455 8.16 -1.46 -15.74
N HIS A 456 7.34 -1.89 -16.62
CA HIS A 456 6.49 -1.12 -17.53
C HIS A 456 5.36 -2.04 -17.95
N TRP A 457 4.19 -1.52 -18.20
CA TRP A 457 3.03 -2.34 -18.62
C TRP A 457 3.33 -3.20 -19.86
N ALA A 458 4.20 -2.73 -20.76
CA ALA A 458 4.67 -3.51 -21.90
C ALA A 458 5.49 -4.74 -21.51
N LEU A 459 6.26 -4.67 -20.42
CA LEU A 459 7.08 -5.78 -19.94
C LEU A 459 6.22 -6.87 -19.28
N ILE A 460 5.10 -6.48 -18.67
CA ILE A 460 4.16 -7.41 -18.00
C ILE A 460 3.14 -8.02 -18.97
N ARG A 461 2.98 -7.43 -20.16
CA ARG A 461 2.01 -7.91 -21.16
C ARG A 461 2.06 -9.42 -21.46
N PRO A 462 3.24 -10.08 -21.57
CA PRO A 462 3.29 -11.52 -21.75
C PRO A 462 2.61 -12.31 -20.61
N ASP A 463 2.72 -11.83 -19.36
CA ASP A 463 2.09 -12.48 -18.21
C ASP A 463 0.57 -12.27 -18.23
N VAL A 464 0.11 -11.10 -18.61
CA VAL A 464 -1.32 -10.82 -18.84
C VAL A 464 -1.90 -11.75 -19.90
N ALA A 465 -1.17 -12.00 -21.00
CA ALA A 465 -1.60 -12.88 -22.06
C ALA A 465 -1.65 -14.37 -21.64
N LYS A 466 -0.87 -14.79 -20.64
CA LYS A 466 -0.93 -16.16 -20.08
C LYS A 466 -2.29 -16.53 -19.53
N ASP A 467 -3.07 -15.56 -19.04
CA ASP A 467 -4.44 -15.81 -18.58
C ASP A 467 -5.33 -16.41 -19.67
N LEU A 468 -5.15 -15.99 -20.93
CA LEU A 468 -5.84 -16.58 -22.08
C LEU A 468 -5.42 -18.04 -22.31
N GLU A 469 -4.15 -18.37 -22.16
CA GLU A 469 -3.65 -19.73 -22.31
C GLU A 469 -4.17 -20.64 -21.18
N ILE A 470 -4.31 -20.11 -19.97
CA ILE A 470 -4.93 -20.81 -18.84
C ILE A 470 -6.40 -21.12 -19.15
N ALA A 471 -7.14 -20.16 -19.69
CA ALA A 471 -8.56 -20.35 -19.99
C ALA A 471 -8.84 -21.31 -21.16
N LYS A 472 -7.89 -21.49 -22.08
CA LYS A 472 -8.01 -22.43 -23.21
C LYS A 472 -7.77 -23.89 -22.83
N ARG A 473 -7.10 -24.16 -21.72
CA ARG A 473 -6.85 -25.52 -21.17
C ARG A 473 -8.09 -26.05 -20.45
#